data_f03355202d8b1adc38a898337d79a653
#
_entry.id   f03355202d8b1adc38a898337d79a653
#
_cell.length_a   1.000
_cell.length_b   1.000
_cell.length_c   1.000
_cell.angle_alpha   90.00
_cell.angle_beta   90.00
_cell.angle_gamma   90.00
#
_symmetry.space_group_name_H-M   'P 1'
#
loop_
_entity.id
_entity.type
_entity.pdbx_description
1 polymer ?
#
loop_
_entity_poly.entity_id
_entity_poly.type
_entity_poly.pdbx_seq_one_letter_code
_entity_poly.pdbx_strand_id
1 'polypeptide(L)'
;MRVAVCQLNARDDRKANLAAAEVLLERAADGGADLAILPEYVDYLGPAADLPEPEPVDGEVGTFFAAAARRLGMWVVAGSFHEAGPDPEHTWNTSLVFDRAGSLAASYRKIHLYDVEIPGRVSYLESASVAPGVQPVVVDVEGLRVGLSICYDLRFPELYRRLASEGGAHLLVVPAAFMLHTGRDHWEVLLRARAIENQCFVAAAGQTGDHEPGRTCFGRSMVVDPWGMVLTQLPDGPGVAVADLDLDRLAAIRAELPSLANRRL
;
A
#
# COMPACT_ATOMS: atom_id res chain seq x y z
N MET A 1 -8.01 16.41 4.25
CA MET A 1 -7.95 15.52 3.07
C MET A 1 -8.66 14.22 3.40
N ARG A 2 -9.50 13.73 2.52
CA ARG A 2 -10.25 12.49 2.68
C ARG A 2 -9.55 11.36 1.93
N VAL A 3 -9.22 10.27 2.64
CA VAL A 3 -8.55 9.12 2.04
C VAL A 3 -9.45 7.90 2.04
N ALA A 4 -9.33 7.07 1.00
CA ALA A 4 -10.00 5.78 0.89
C ALA A 4 -8.97 4.65 0.89
N VAL A 5 -9.21 3.60 1.66
CA VAL A 5 -8.51 2.32 1.54
C VAL A 5 -9.42 1.32 0.87
N CYS A 6 -8.92 0.73 -0.21
CA CYS A 6 -9.63 -0.26 -1.01
C CYS A 6 -9.17 -1.67 -0.59
N GLN A 7 -10.09 -2.59 -0.41
CA GLN A 7 -9.82 -4.00 -0.12
C GLN A 7 -10.22 -4.83 -1.32
N LEU A 8 -9.31 -5.59 -1.89
CA LEU A 8 -9.48 -6.35 -3.13
C LEU A 8 -9.22 -7.83 -2.89
N ASN A 9 -9.84 -8.69 -3.70
CA ASN A 9 -9.47 -10.09 -3.85
C ASN A 9 -8.98 -10.32 -5.29
N ALA A 10 -7.73 -9.94 -5.57
CA ALA A 10 -7.11 -10.21 -6.86
C ALA A 10 -6.87 -11.71 -7.04
N ARG A 11 -6.97 -12.17 -8.28
CA ARG A 11 -6.81 -13.56 -8.70
C ARG A 11 -5.84 -13.66 -9.88
N ASP A 12 -5.87 -14.78 -10.56
CA ASP A 12 -5.10 -15.16 -11.74
C ASP A 12 -5.60 -14.56 -13.08
N ASP A 13 -6.51 -13.59 -13.03
CA ASP A 13 -7.02 -12.89 -14.19
C ASP A 13 -6.82 -11.37 -14.06
N ARG A 14 -5.78 -10.83 -14.74
CA ARG A 14 -5.44 -9.41 -14.73
C ARG A 14 -6.62 -8.51 -15.10
N LYS A 15 -7.37 -8.87 -16.14
CA LYS A 15 -8.49 -8.04 -16.60
C LYS A 15 -9.63 -7.97 -15.59
N ALA A 16 -9.96 -9.11 -14.99
CA ALA A 16 -10.95 -9.17 -13.92
C ALA A 16 -10.50 -8.40 -12.69
N ASN A 17 -9.20 -8.47 -12.32
CA ASN A 17 -8.63 -7.73 -11.21
C ASN A 17 -8.68 -6.22 -11.43
N LEU A 18 -8.29 -5.73 -12.62
CA LEU A 18 -8.37 -4.31 -12.96
C LEU A 18 -9.82 -3.81 -12.98
N ALA A 19 -10.75 -4.59 -13.53
CA ALA A 19 -12.19 -4.25 -13.49
C ALA A 19 -12.73 -4.16 -12.05
N ALA A 20 -12.32 -5.08 -11.17
CA ALA A 20 -12.68 -5.02 -9.76
C ALA A 20 -12.06 -3.82 -9.04
N ALA A 21 -10.81 -3.48 -9.36
CA ALA A 21 -10.14 -2.29 -8.84
C ALA A 21 -10.85 -1.00 -9.29
N GLU A 22 -11.33 -0.93 -10.54
CA GLU A 22 -12.11 0.19 -11.07
C GLU A 22 -13.39 0.44 -10.26
N VAL A 23 -14.15 -0.62 -9.97
CA VAL A 23 -15.35 -0.53 -9.13
C VAL A 23 -15.04 0.01 -7.73
N LEU A 24 -13.91 -0.39 -7.14
CA LEU A 24 -13.50 0.13 -5.84
C LEU A 24 -13.09 1.61 -5.91
N LEU A 25 -12.39 2.02 -6.97
CA LEU A 25 -12.03 3.42 -7.20
C LEU A 25 -13.27 4.31 -7.40
N GLU A 26 -14.27 3.85 -8.16
CA GLU A 26 -15.54 4.55 -8.31
C GLU A 26 -16.25 4.73 -6.98
N ARG A 27 -16.33 3.67 -6.16
CA ARG A 27 -16.91 3.76 -4.81
C ARG A 27 -16.12 4.68 -3.89
N ALA A 28 -14.79 4.75 -4.02
CA ALA A 28 -13.95 5.71 -3.29
C ALA A 28 -14.28 7.15 -3.69
N ALA A 29 -14.40 7.42 -5.00
CA ALA A 29 -14.77 8.72 -5.54
C ALA A 29 -16.19 9.13 -5.11
N ASP A 30 -17.18 8.22 -5.18
CA ASP A 30 -18.55 8.44 -4.69
C ASP A 30 -18.57 8.74 -3.18
N GLY A 31 -17.64 8.16 -2.41
CA GLY A 31 -17.40 8.47 -0.99
C GLY A 31 -16.71 9.83 -0.77
N GLY A 32 -16.39 10.56 -1.82
CA GLY A 32 -15.74 11.86 -1.78
C GLY A 32 -14.25 11.80 -1.41
N ALA A 33 -13.57 10.69 -1.70
CA ALA A 33 -12.15 10.58 -1.44
C ALA A 33 -11.32 11.50 -2.35
N ASP A 34 -10.31 12.14 -1.77
CA ASP A 34 -9.28 12.89 -2.49
C ASP A 34 -8.15 12.00 -2.98
N LEU A 35 -7.85 10.94 -2.22
CA LEU A 35 -6.81 9.95 -2.46
C LEU A 35 -7.34 8.55 -2.19
N ALA A 36 -7.21 7.63 -3.14
CA ALA A 36 -7.50 6.22 -2.95
C ALA A 36 -6.21 5.38 -2.95
N ILE A 37 -6.17 4.37 -2.06
CA ILE A 37 -5.05 3.44 -1.93
C ILE A 37 -5.57 2.02 -2.22
N LEU A 38 -4.95 1.34 -3.18
CA LEU A 38 -5.22 -0.07 -3.52
C LEU A 38 -4.19 -1.01 -2.88
N PRO A 39 -4.47 -2.34 -2.83
CA PRO A 39 -3.57 -3.32 -2.23
C PRO A 39 -2.35 -3.66 -3.09
N GLU A 40 -1.42 -4.43 -2.52
CA GLU A 40 -0.30 -5.04 -3.24
C GLU A 40 -0.80 -6.03 -4.29
N TYR A 41 -0.11 -6.10 -5.46
CA TYR A 41 -0.40 -7.02 -6.56
C TYR A 41 -1.84 -6.90 -7.10
N VAL A 42 -2.24 -5.67 -7.45
CA VAL A 42 -3.58 -5.39 -8.01
C VAL A 42 -3.80 -6.01 -9.38
N ASP A 43 -2.71 -6.28 -10.11
CA ASP A 43 -2.74 -6.83 -11.46
C ASP A 43 -2.93 -8.36 -11.46
N TYR A 44 -2.19 -9.05 -10.60
CA TYR A 44 -2.18 -10.50 -10.57
C TYR A 44 -1.78 -11.05 -9.21
N LEU A 45 -2.57 -11.98 -8.67
CA LEU A 45 -2.25 -12.71 -7.44
C LEU A 45 -2.73 -14.17 -7.57
N GLY A 46 -1.91 -14.98 -8.21
CA GLY A 46 -2.15 -16.38 -8.54
C GLY A 46 -0.86 -17.18 -8.63
N PRO A 47 -0.91 -18.40 -9.22
CA PRO A 47 0.27 -19.25 -9.38
C PRO A 47 1.38 -18.56 -10.17
N ALA A 48 2.62 -18.65 -9.70
CA ALA A 48 3.77 -18.01 -10.33
C ALA A 48 4.03 -18.50 -11.77
N ALA A 49 3.62 -19.74 -12.09
CA ALA A 49 3.78 -20.32 -13.44
C ALA A 49 2.86 -19.63 -14.48
N ASP A 50 1.78 -19.00 -14.04
CA ASP A 50 0.78 -18.35 -14.89
C ASP A 50 0.89 -16.82 -14.84
N LEU A 51 1.96 -16.28 -14.20
CA LEU A 51 2.18 -14.84 -14.10
C LEU A 51 2.21 -14.22 -15.52
N PRO A 52 1.36 -13.22 -15.80
CA PRO A 52 1.42 -12.49 -17.05
C PRO A 52 2.79 -11.84 -17.25
N GLU A 53 3.18 -11.62 -18.50
CA GLU A 53 4.46 -10.96 -18.77
C GLU A 53 4.55 -9.62 -18.05
N PRO A 54 5.64 -9.39 -17.27
CA PRO A 54 5.86 -8.13 -16.58
C PRO A 54 5.97 -6.97 -17.55
N GLU A 55 5.45 -5.82 -17.17
CA GLU A 55 5.38 -4.65 -18.04
C GLU A 55 6.06 -3.41 -17.45
N PRO A 56 6.44 -2.42 -18.28
CA PRO A 56 6.98 -1.16 -17.77
C PRO A 56 5.90 -0.34 -17.06
N VAL A 57 6.30 0.72 -16.36
CA VAL A 57 5.39 1.61 -15.60
C VAL A 57 4.34 2.31 -16.47
N ASP A 58 4.59 2.47 -17.75
CA ASP A 58 3.68 3.02 -18.77
C ASP A 58 2.93 1.94 -19.59
N GLY A 59 2.99 0.68 -19.16
CA GLY A 59 2.25 -0.44 -19.70
C GLY A 59 0.74 -0.39 -19.43
N GLU A 60 0.06 -1.54 -19.60
CA GLU A 60 -1.40 -1.65 -19.44
C GLU A 60 -1.85 -1.21 -18.04
N VAL A 61 -1.20 -1.70 -16.98
CA VAL A 61 -1.56 -1.38 -15.58
C VAL A 61 -1.36 0.11 -15.28
N GLY A 62 -0.20 0.67 -15.64
CA GLY A 62 0.07 2.09 -15.44
C GLY A 62 -0.90 2.98 -16.21
N THR A 63 -1.15 2.67 -17.48
CA THR A 63 -2.11 3.39 -18.34
C THR A 63 -3.54 3.31 -17.78
N PHE A 64 -3.95 2.15 -17.27
CA PHE A 64 -5.26 1.95 -16.65
C PHE A 64 -5.45 2.89 -15.45
N PHE A 65 -4.51 2.90 -14.50
CA PHE A 65 -4.63 3.73 -13.29
C PHE A 65 -4.49 5.23 -13.58
N ALA A 66 -3.65 5.61 -14.56
CA ALA A 66 -3.57 7.00 -15.05
C ALA A 66 -4.92 7.47 -15.60
N ALA A 67 -5.59 6.65 -16.40
CA ALA A 67 -6.90 6.94 -16.95
C ALA A 67 -7.98 7.01 -15.86
N ALA A 68 -7.97 6.09 -14.89
CA ALA A 68 -8.90 6.09 -13.77
C ALA A 68 -8.73 7.33 -12.88
N ALA A 69 -7.50 7.69 -12.52
CA ALA A 69 -7.22 8.90 -11.74
C ALA A 69 -7.73 10.17 -12.42
N ARG A 70 -7.48 10.30 -13.73
CA ARG A 70 -7.97 11.43 -14.54
C ARG A 70 -9.49 11.46 -14.64
N ARG A 71 -10.13 10.33 -14.92
CA ARG A 71 -11.59 10.23 -15.07
C ARG A 71 -12.32 10.57 -13.78
N LEU A 72 -11.79 10.11 -12.64
CA LEU A 72 -12.38 10.32 -11.32
C LEU A 72 -11.95 11.64 -10.66
N GLY A 73 -10.95 12.34 -11.22
CA GLY A 73 -10.40 13.56 -10.64
C GLY A 73 -9.82 13.35 -9.23
N MET A 74 -9.24 12.18 -8.98
CA MET A 74 -8.81 11.73 -7.67
C MET A 74 -7.35 11.23 -7.73
N TRP A 75 -6.57 11.49 -6.69
CA TRP A 75 -5.25 10.88 -6.55
C TRP A 75 -5.38 9.36 -6.32
N VAL A 76 -4.49 8.60 -6.92
CA VAL A 76 -4.50 7.14 -6.81
C VAL A 76 -3.11 6.60 -6.48
N VAL A 77 -3.00 5.92 -5.32
CA VAL A 77 -1.91 4.97 -5.07
C VAL A 77 -2.38 3.63 -5.63
N ALA A 78 -1.83 3.22 -6.77
CA ALA A 78 -2.26 2.05 -7.55
C ALA A 78 -1.86 0.71 -6.91
N GLY A 79 -1.72 0.68 -5.58
CA GLY A 79 -1.27 -0.51 -4.87
C GLY A 79 0.14 -0.89 -5.28
N SER A 80 0.31 -2.11 -5.82
CA SER A 80 1.51 -2.48 -6.55
C SER A 80 1.21 -3.48 -7.67
N PHE A 81 2.18 -3.64 -8.58
CA PHE A 81 2.09 -4.54 -9.73
C PHE A 81 3.46 -5.14 -10.05
N HIS A 82 3.48 -6.13 -10.97
CA HIS A 82 4.69 -6.77 -11.46
C HIS A 82 5.32 -5.92 -12.57
N GLU A 83 6.25 -5.03 -12.21
CA GLU A 83 7.03 -4.22 -13.16
C GLU A 83 8.14 -5.06 -13.80
N ALA A 84 8.41 -4.88 -15.08
CA ALA A 84 9.55 -5.48 -15.76
C ALA A 84 10.86 -5.13 -15.03
N GLY A 85 11.60 -6.15 -14.65
CA GLY A 85 12.74 -6.05 -13.73
C GLY A 85 14.06 -5.65 -14.39
N PRO A 86 15.17 -5.74 -13.64
CA PRO A 86 16.50 -5.39 -14.13
C PRO A 86 17.07 -6.43 -15.11
N ASP A 87 16.49 -7.62 -15.12
CA ASP A 87 16.86 -8.75 -15.97
C ASP A 87 15.63 -9.64 -16.24
N PRO A 88 15.72 -10.60 -17.18
CA PRO A 88 14.59 -11.46 -17.55
C PRO A 88 14.10 -12.41 -16.43
N GLU A 89 14.89 -12.65 -15.40
CA GLU A 89 14.56 -13.58 -14.31
C GLU A 89 13.87 -12.89 -13.15
N HIS A 90 13.95 -11.56 -13.05
CA HIS A 90 13.40 -10.80 -11.94
C HIS A 90 12.44 -9.70 -12.39
N THR A 91 11.38 -9.52 -11.62
CA THR A 91 10.48 -8.37 -11.68
C THR A 91 10.82 -7.37 -10.57
N TRP A 92 10.19 -6.17 -10.58
CA TRP A 92 10.04 -5.37 -9.37
C TRP A 92 8.59 -5.40 -8.90
N ASN A 93 8.41 -5.37 -7.58
CA ASN A 93 7.11 -5.12 -6.95
C ASN A 93 6.99 -3.60 -6.76
N THR A 94 6.21 -2.94 -7.62
CA THR A 94 6.23 -1.47 -7.78
C THR A 94 4.88 -0.84 -7.50
N SER A 95 4.86 0.16 -6.63
CA SER A 95 3.73 1.04 -6.38
C SER A 95 3.84 2.32 -7.21
N LEU A 96 2.74 2.71 -7.86
CA LEU A 96 2.64 3.94 -8.65
C LEU A 96 1.67 4.92 -7.99
N VAL A 97 1.99 6.21 -8.07
CA VAL A 97 1.10 7.30 -7.60
C VAL A 97 0.76 8.21 -8.76
N PHE A 98 -0.54 8.34 -9.04
CA PHE A 98 -1.06 9.21 -10.08
C PHE A 98 -1.80 10.40 -9.49
N ASP A 99 -1.57 11.59 -10.07
CA ASP A 99 -2.30 12.80 -9.73
C ASP A 99 -3.71 12.84 -10.37
N ARG A 100 -4.49 13.87 -10.05
CA ARG A 100 -5.86 14.06 -10.61
C ARG A 100 -5.90 14.23 -12.12
N ALA A 101 -4.78 14.59 -12.76
CA ALA A 101 -4.67 14.68 -14.22
C ALA A 101 -4.24 13.36 -14.86
N GLY A 102 -3.97 12.32 -14.05
CA GLY A 102 -3.46 11.03 -14.48
C GLY A 102 -1.97 11.04 -14.81
N SER A 103 -1.22 12.05 -14.33
CA SER A 103 0.24 12.07 -14.49
C SER A 103 0.89 11.22 -13.40
N LEU A 104 1.93 10.47 -13.74
CA LEU A 104 2.72 9.72 -12.77
C LEU A 104 3.50 10.69 -11.89
N ALA A 105 3.12 10.78 -10.62
CA ALA A 105 3.74 11.67 -9.63
C ALA A 105 4.92 11.00 -8.90
N ALA A 106 4.85 9.69 -8.67
CA ALA A 106 5.92 8.92 -8.03
C ALA A 106 5.79 7.43 -8.34
N SER A 107 6.93 6.71 -8.22
CA SER A 107 7.01 5.26 -8.20
C SER A 107 7.89 4.80 -7.06
N TYR A 108 7.52 3.68 -6.43
CA TYR A 108 8.27 3.06 -5.34
C TYR A 108 8.40 1.57 -5.57
N ARG A 109 9.62 1.05 -5.60
CA ARG A 109 9.94 -0.38 -5.66
C ARG A 109 10.15 -0.91 -4.26
N LYS A 110 9.47 -1.99 -3.90
CA LYS A 110 9.53 -2.64 -2.58
C LYS A 110 10.97 -2.91 -2.17
N ILE A 111 11.36 -2.43 -0.98
CA ILE A 111 12.75 -2.56 -0.49
C ILE A 111 12.93 -3.90 0.20
N HIS A 112 12.01 -4.30 1.09
CA HIS A 112 12.15 -5.52 1.88
C HIS A 112 11.29 -6.62 1.27
N LEU A 113 11.96 -7.63 0.72
CA LEU A 113 11.30 -8.77 0.08
C LEU A 113 10.88 -9.82 1.11
N TYR A 114 9.74 -10.47 0.84
CA TYR A 114 9.15 -11.45 1.74
C TYR A 114 9.81 -12.81 1.59
N ASP A 115 10.98 -12.97 2.21
CA ASP A 115 11.69 -14.24 2.31
C ASP A 115 11.43 -14.84 3.68
N VAL A 116 10.58 -15.88 3.72
CA VAL A 116 10.11 -16.47 4.96
C VAL A 116 10.08 -17.99 4.86
N GLU A 117 10.63 -18.64 5.88
CA GLU A 117 10.51 -20.06 6.09
C GLU A 117 9.93 -20.34 7.48
N ILE A 118 8.68 -20.85 7.52
CA ILE A 118 8.02 -21.30 8.74
C ILE A 118 7.82 -22.80 8.61
N PRO A 119 8.59 -23.64 9.34
CA PRO A 119 8.54 -25.07 9.18
C PRO A 119 7.13 -25.64 9.27
N GLY A 120 6.72 -26.43 8.26
CA GLY A 120 5.40 -27.06 8.18
C GLY A 120 4.24 -26.11 7.86
N ARG A 121 4.49 -24.83 7.53
CA ARG A 121 3.45 -23.82 7.25
C ARG A 121 3.68 -23.01 5.98
N VAL A 122 4.79 -22.31 5.87
CA VAL A 122 5.08 -21.40 4.76
C VAL A 122 6.56 -21.50 4.41
N SER A 123 6.84 -21.71 3.13
CA SER A 123 8.16 -21.51 2.54
C SER A 123 7.96 -20.61 1.31
N TYR A 124 8.43 -19.39 1.34
CA TYR A 124 8.29 -18.43 0.26
C TYR A 124 9.52 -17.52 0.20
N LEU A 125 10.12 -17.44 -0.98
CA LEU A 125 11.30 -16.62 -1.27
C LEU A 125 10.93 -15.63 -2.39
N GLU A 126 10.47 -14.43 -2.01
CA GLU A 126 10.14 -13.38 -2.98
C GLU A 126 11.39 -12.97 -3.78
N SER A 127 12.57 -12.98 -3.14
CA SER A 127 13.84 -12.66 -3.77
C SER A 127 14.27 -13.62 -4.88
N ALA A 128 13.62 -14.77 -5.02
CA ALA A 128 13.90 -15.72 -6.11
C ALA A 128 13.41 -15.20 -7.48
N SER A 129 12.46 -14.25 -7.51
CA SER A 129 11.87 -13.72 -8.74
C SER A 129 11.62 -12.21 -8.71
N VAL A 130 11.87 -11.55 -7.59
CA VAL A 130 11.68 -10.11 -7.42
C VAL A 130 12.98 -9.45 -6.98
N ALA A 131 13.40 -8.40 -7.67
CA ALA A 131 14.55 -7.59 -7.29
C ALA A 131 14.16 -6.54 -6.23
N PRO A 132 15.03 -6.26 -5.22
CA PRO A 132 14.74 -5.24 -4.21
C PRO A 132 14.89 -3.83 -4.75
N GLY A 133 14.00 -2.92 -4.34
CA GLY A 133 14.21 -1.49 -4.43
C GLY A 133 15.27 -1.01 -3.43
N VAL A 134 15.73 0.24 -3.60
CA VAL A 134 16.79 0.81 -2.74
C VAL A 134 16.48 2.20 -2.20
N GLN A 135 15.43 2.86 -2.70
CA GLN A 135 15.13 4.26 -2.38
C GLN A 135 13.81 4.40 -1.62
N PRO A 136 13.82 4.98 -0.40
CA PRO A 136 12.61 5.48 0.23
C PRO A 136 12.00 6.61 -0.60
N VAL A 137 10.68 6.63 -0.74
CA VAL A 137 9.97 7.62 -1.55
C VAL A 137 8.90 8.33 -0.73
N VAL A 138 8.91 9.66 -0.78
CA VAL A 138 7.83 10.52 -0.27
C VAL A 138 7.37 11.41 -1.41
N VAL A 139 6.06 11.48 -1.64
CA VAL A 139 5.42 12.31 -2.66
C VAL A 139 4.52 13.36 -2.02
N ASP A 140 4.45 14.54 -2.61
CA ASP A 140 3.49 15.58 -2.20
C ASP A 140 2.16 15.38 -2.92
N VAL A 141 1.10 15.24 -2.15
CA VAL A 141 -0.29 15.11 -2.61
C VAL A 141 -1.06 16.32 -2.09
N GLU A 142 -1.01 17.43 -2.83
CA GLU A 142 -1.72 18.69 -2.49
C GLU A 142 -1.40 19.18 -1.05
N GLY A 143 -0.12 19.15 -0.68
CA GLY A 143 0.36 19.53 0.65
C GLY A 143 0.39 18.40 1.69
N LEU A 144 -0.22 17.26 1.41
CA LEU A 144 -0.06 16.05 2.21
C LEU A 144 1.18 15.26 1.73
N ARG A 145 2.20 15.16 2.57
CA ARG A 145 3.40 14.35 2.27
C ARG A 145 3.13 12.87 2.55
N VAL A 146 3.14 12.06 1.51
CA VAL A 146 2.79 10.62 1.54
C VAL A 146 4.05 9.78 1.40
N GLY A 147 4.40 9.03 2.44
CA GLY A 147 5.50 8.05 2.43
C GLY A 147 5.01 6.69 1.91
N LEU A 148 5.75 6.14 0.94
CA LEU A 148 5.39 4.89 0.25
C LEU A 148 6.08 3.69 0.89
N SER A 149 5.35 2.59 1.03
CA SER A 149 5.85 1.27 1.44
C SER A 149 4.96 0.18 0.84
N ILE A 150 5.41 -1.08 0.87
CA ILE A 150 4.64 -2.24 0.40
C ILE A 150 4.78 -3.39 1.39
N CYS A 151 3.67 -3.85 1.97
CA CYS A 151 3.48 -5.12 2.67
C CYS A 151 4.57 -5.46 3.70
N TYR A 152 5.57 -6.27 3.30
CA TYR A 152 6.63 -6.74 4.20
C TYR A 152 7.49 -5.61 4.76
N ASP A 153 7.57 -4.47 4.06
CA ASP A 153 8.18 -3.25 4.57
C ASP A 153 7.63 -2.86 5.95
N LEU A 154 6.36 -3.21 6.24
CA LEU A 154 5.72 -2.94 7.52
C LEU A 154 6.50 -3.50 8.73
N ARG A 155 7.32 -4.52 8.54
CA ARG A 155 8.13 -5.13 9.61
C ARG A 155 9.42 -4.38 9.93
N PHE A 156 9.79 -3.39 9.11
CA PHE A 156 11.07 -2.66 9.20
C PHE A 156 10.84 -1.21 9.62
N PRO A 157 10.87 -0.91 10.93
CA PRO A 157 10.62 0.44 11.46
C PRO A 157 11.59 1.49 10.91
N GLU A 158 12.76 1.08 10.47
CA GLU A 158 13.81 1.94 9.93
C GLU A 158 13.33 2.70 8.69
N LEU A 159 12.63 2.01 7.77
CA LEU A 159 12.05 2.64 6.58
C LEU A 159 11.04 3.74 6.97
N TYR A 160 10.12 3.42 7.86
CA TYR A 160 9.07 4.36 8.30
C TYR A 160 9.67 5.54 9.04
N ARG A 161 10.72 5.31 9.83
CA ARG A 161 11.44 6.38 10.49
C ARG A 161 12.09 7.33 9.49
N ARG A 162 12.70 6.82 8.44
CA ARG A 162 13.27 7.64 7.36
C ARG A 162 12.19 8.42 6.61
N LEU A 163 11.08 7.78 6.24
CA LEU A 163 9.95 8.45 5.59
C LEU A 163 9.40 9.61 6.44
N ALA A 164 9.29 9.43 7.77
CA ALA A 164 8.77 10.45 8.67
C ALA A 164 9.80 11.54 8.99
N SER A 165 11.03 11.16 9.38
CA SER A 165 12.00 12.12 9.90
C SER A 165 12.82 12.83 8.81
N GLU A 166 13.19 12.13 7.75
CA GLU A 166 13.96 12.70 6.63
C GLU A 166 13.02 13.17 5.52
N GLY A 167 12.01 12.36 5.20
CA GLY A 167 11.01 12.67 4.18
C GLY A 167 9.90 13.62 4.62
N GLY A 168 9.70 13.83 5.92
CA GLY A 168 8.64 14.68 6.47
C GLY A 168 7.23 14.16 6.21
N ALA A 169 7.04 12.85 6.11
CA ALA A 169 5.73 12.26 5.82
C ALA A 169 4.68 12.62 6.87
N HIS A 170 3.47 12.86 6.40
CA HIS A 170 2.26 13.05 7.19
C HIS A 170 1.39 11.78 7.19
N LEU A 171 1.38 11.09 6.06
CA LEU A 171 0.69 9.83 5.82
C LEU A 171 1.69 8.78 5.36
N LEU A 172 1.57 7.57 5.89
CA LEU A 172 2.32 6.38 5.47
C LEU A 172 1.31 5.43 4.81
N VAL A 173 1.55 5.02 3.56
CA VAL A 173 0.67 4.09 2.86
C VAL A 173 1.28 2.70 2.82
N VAL A 174 0.42 1.68 2.98
CA VAL A 174 0.82 0.27 3.07
C VAL A 174 -0.10 -0.59 2.21
N PRO A 175 0.04 -0.60 0.87
CA PRO A 175 -0.48 -1.66 0.02
C PRO A 175 0.05 -3.02 0.48
N ALA A 176 -0.81 -4.03 0.64
CA ALA A 176 -0.37 -5.32 1.18
C ALA A 176 -1.17 -6.52 0.67
N ALA A 177 -0.49 -7.66 0.53
CA ALA A 177 -1.05 -9.00 0.44
C ALA A 177 -0.66 -9.80 1.69
N PHE A 178 -1.08 -9.32 2.87
CA PHE A 178 -0.62 -9.81 4.17
C PHE A 178 -1.29 -11.14 4.50
N MET A 179 -0.49 -12.18 4.73
CA MET A 179 -0.97 -13.53 4.97
C MET A 179 -1.87 -13.62 6.20
N LEU A 180 -2.97 -14.39 6.10
CA LEU A 180 -3.96 -14.57 7.16
C LEU A 180 -3.34 -14.98 8.50
N HIS A 181 -2.38 -15.92 8.47
CA HIS A 181 -1.78 -16.47 9.70
C HIS A 181 -1.09 -15.40 10.55
N THR A 182 -0.24 -14.58 9.92
CA THR A 182 0.46 -13.50 10.63
C THR A 182 -0.40 -12.24 10.74
N GLY A 183 -1.36 -12.06 9.86
CA GLY A 183 -2.24 -10.91 9.85
C GLY A 183 -3.09 -10.81 11.11
N ARG A 184 -3.63 -11.93 11.59
CA ARG A 184 -4.44 -11.99 12.82
C ARG A 184 -3.74 -11.40 14.04
N ASP A 185 -2.42 -11.63 14.14
CA ASP A 185 -1.66 -11.26 15.33
C ASP A 185 -0.83 -9.98 15.14
N HIS A 186 -0.43 -9.66 13.89
CA HIS A 186 0.56 -8.62 13.63
C HIS A 186 0.01 -7.39 12.92
N TRP A 187 -1.01 -7.52 12.05
CA TRP A 187 -1.43 -6.46 11.13
C TRP A 187 -1.77 -5.16 11.84
N GLU A 188 -2.78 -5.18 12.69
CA GLU A 188 -3.24 -4.00 13.40
C GLU A 188 -2.16 -3.46 14.35
N VAL A 189 -1.49 -4.35 15.09
CA VAL A 189 -0.45 -3.96 16.06
C VAL A 189 0.69 -3.21 15.36
N LEU A 190 1.17 -3.71 14.22
CA LEU A 190 2.26 -3.08 13.47
C LEU A 190 1.82 -1.74 12.86
N LEU A 191 0.64 -1.66 12.25
CA LEU A 191 0.13 -0.40 11.67
C LEU A 191 -0.02 0.69 12.72
N ARG A 192 -0.58 0.36 13.87
CA ARG A 192 -0.70 1.28 15.00
C ARG A 192 0.66 1.68 15.57
N ALA A 193 1.60 0.75 15.66
CA ALA A 193 2.97 1.06 16.06
C ALA A 193 3.63 2.06 15.10
N ARG A 194 3.52 1.83 13.77
CA ARG A 194 4.05 2.77 12.75
C ARG A 194 3.42 4.16 12.86
N ALA A 195 2.13 4.23 13.14
CA ALA A 195 1.44 5.50 13.34
C ALA A 195 1.96 6.25 14.58
N ILE A 196 2.03 5.57 15.73
CA ILE A 196 2.42 6.17 17.02
C ILE A 196 3.89 6.60 16.99
N GLU A 197 4.80 5.71 16.64
CA GLU A 197 6.24 5.96 16.74
C GLU A 197 6.75 6.99 15.73
N ASN A 198 6.05 7.15 14.59
CA ASN A 198 6.40 8.11 13.54
C ASN A 198 5.50 9.34 13.54
N GLN A 199 4.50 9.40 14.43
CA GLN A 199 3.54 10.49 14.53
C GLN A 199 2.99 10.87 13.14
N CYS A 200 2.49 9.86 12.43
CA CYS A 200 1.90 9.96 11.09
C CYS A 200 0.56 9.23 11.04
N PHE A 201 -0.31 9.64 10.13
CA PHE A 201 -1.40 8.76 9.72
C PHE A 201 -0.84 7.52 9.03
N VAL A 202 -1.58 6.41 9.09
CA VAL A 202 -1.29 5.20 8.33
C VAL A 202 -2.55 4.79 7.58
N ALA A 203 -2.46 4.60 6.26
CA ALA A 203 -3.53 4.06 5.43
C ALA A 203 -3.06 2.75 4.78
N ALA A 204 -3.66 1.65 5.20
CA ALA A 204 -3.26 0.31 4.79
C ALA A 204 -4.38 -0.37 4.00
N ALA A 205 -4.08 -0.71 2.75
CA ALA A 205 -4.99 -1.40 1.83
C ALA A 205 -4.53 -2.84 1.65
N GLY A 206 -5.38 -3.82 1.98
CA GLY A 206 -5.05 -5.23 1.98
C GLY A 206 -5.80 -6.04 0.93
N GLN A 207 -5.12 -7.03 0.35
CA GLN A 207 -5.76 -8.15 -0.31
C GLN A 207 -6.51 -8.98 0.72
N THR A 208 -7.64 -9.59 0.35
CA THR A 208 -8.52 -10.32 1.27
C THR A 208 -8.97 -11.67 0.70
N GLY A 209 -9.11 -12.66 1.57
CA GLY A 209 -9.63 -13.99 1.20
C GLY A 209 -8.62 -14.86 0.46
N ASP A 210 -9.13 -15.90 -0.21
CA ASP A 210 -8.29 -16.89 -0.88
C ASP A 210 -7.91 -16.42 -2.30
N HIS A 211 -6.67 -16.62 -2.71
CA HIS A 211 -6.12 -16.27 -4.02
C HIS A 211 -5.74 -17.50 -4.84
N GLU A 212 -5.01 -18.42 -4.23
CA GLU A 212 -4.62 -19.72 -4.75
C GLU A 212 -4.56 -20.75 -3.60
N PRO A 213 -4.48 -22.07 -3.86
CA PRO A 213 -4.37 -23.05 -2.80
C PRO A 213 -3.24 -22.75 -1.83
N GLY A 214 -3.58 -22.60 -0.55
CA GLY A 214 -2.63 -22.30 0.53
C GLY A 214 -2.27 -20.82 0.70
N ARG A 215 -2.79 -19.91 -0.14
CA ARG A 215 -2.54 -18.46 -0.05
C ARG A 215 -3.82 -17.70 0.28
N THR A 216 -4.01 -17.41 1.54
CA THR A 216 -5.13 -16.60 2.05
C THR A 216 -4.60 -15.30 2.65
N CYS A 217 -5.12 -14.16 2.22
CA CYS A 217 -4.80 -12.84 2.77
C CYS A 217 -5.80 -12.40 3.83
N PHE A 218 -5.29 -11.64 4.81
CA PHE A 218 -6.03 -11.25 6.02
C PHE A 218 -7.10 -10.20 5.76
N GLY A 219 -6.88 -9.29 4.80
CA GLY A 219 -7.74 -8.13 4.61
C GLY A 219 -7.58 -7.10 5.72
N ARG A 220 -8.74 -6.65 6.26
CA ARG A 220 -8.78 -5.66 7.36
C ARG A 220 -8.07 -4.37 7.01
N SER A 221 -8.28 -3.88 5.77
CA SER A 221 -7.81 -2.57 5.34
C SER A 221 -8.28 -1.50 6.31
N MET A 222 -7.39 -0.59 6.72
CA MET A 222 -7.71 0.37 7.77
C MET A 222 -6.96 1.70 7.61
N VAL A 223 -7.49 2.72 8.28
CA VAL A 223 -6.81 4.01 8.48
C VAL A 223 -6.60 4.22 9.97
N VAL A 224 -5.39 4.59 10.36
CA VAL A 224 -4.97 4.83 11.75
C VAL A 224 -4.49 6.27 11.89
N ASP A 225 -4.86 6.96 12.96
CA ASP A 225 -4.40 8.31 13.27
C ASP A 225 -3.01 8.33 13.93
N PRO A 226 -2.34 9.50 14.02
CA PRO A 226 -1.00 9.61 14.62
C PRO A 226 -0.94 9.25 16.12
N TRP A 227 -2.08 9.12 16.80
CA TRP A 227 -2.19 8.67 18.20
C TRP A 227 -2.35 7.14 18.31
N GLY A 228 -2.51 6.45 17.16
CA GLY A 228 -2.73 5.01 17.09
C GLY A 228 -4.20 4.58 17.19
N MET A 229 -5.14 5.52 17.05
CA MET A 229 -6.56 5.20 16.96
C MET A 229 -6.93 4.72 15.57
N VAL A 230 -7.67 3.62 15.48
CA VAL A 230 -8.24 3.15 14.21
C VAL A 230 -9.43 4.04 13.87
N LEU A 231 -9.30 4.83 12.80
CA LEU A 231 -10.36 5.73 12.32
C LEU A 231 -11.43 4.96 11.55
N THR A 232 -11.02 3.98 10.77
CA THR A 232 -11.90 3.06 10.03
C THR A 232 -11.20 1.75 9.73
N GLN A 233 -11.97 0.65 9.65
CA GLN A 233 -11.49 -0.69 9.30
C GLN A 233 -12.56 -1.45 8.53
N LEU A 234 -12.17 -2.14 7.45
CA LEU A 234 -13.06 -3.00 6.70
C LEU A 234 -13.24 -4.38 7.35
N PRO A 235 -14.42 -4.98 7.24
CA PRO A 235 -14.63 -6.40 7.53
C PRO A 235 -14.00 -7.29 6.47
N ASP A 236 -14.23 -8.61 6.55
CA ASP A 236 -13.81 -9.55 5.51
C ASP A 236 -14.55 -9.27 4.19
N GLY A 237 -13.87 -9.57 3.07
CA GLY A 237 -14.38 -9.38 1.71
C GLY A 237 -13.99 -8.03 1.08
N PRO A 238 -14.16 -7.89 -0.26
CA PRO A 238 -13.84 -6.66 -0.98
C PRO A 238 -14.70 -5.46 -0.53
N GLY A 239 -14.08 -4.28 -0.47
CA GLY A 239 -14.78 -3.08 0.00
C GLY A 239 -13.93 -1.82 -0.04
N VAL A 240 -14.55 -0.71 0.36
CA VAL A 240 -13.92 0.61 0.50
C VAL A 240 -14.28 1.19 1.85
N ALA A 241 -13.30 1.69 2.57
CA ALA A 241 -13.51 2.49 3.78
C ALA A 241 -12.85 3.86 3.60
N VAL A 242 -13.50 4.89 4.11
CA VAL A 242 -13.09 6.30 3.97
C VAL A 242 -12.83 6.90 5.34
N ALA A 243 -11.81 7.76 5.44
CA ALA A 243 -11.53 8.53 6.64
C ALA A 243 -11.03 9.94 6.28
N ASP A 244 -11.37 10.92 7.10
CA ASP A 244 -10.83 12.27 7.02
C ASP A 244 -9.53 12.38 7.81
N LEU A 245 -8.47 12.88 7.18
CA LEU A 245 -7.20 13.17 7.84
C LEU A 245 -7.19 14.60 8.36
N ASP A 246 -7.20 14.74 9.68
CA ASP A 246 -7.10 16.03 10.37
C ASP A 246 -5.64 16.42 10.56
N LEU A 247 -5.13 17.31 9.70
CA LEU A 247 -3.74 17.78 9.74
C LEU A 247 -3.47 18.71 10.93
N ASP A 248 -4.47 19.42 11.45
CA ASP A 248 -4.33 20.23 12.65
C ASP A 248 -4.13 19.32 13.87
N ARG A 249 -4.84 18.18 13.92
CA ARG A 249 -4.64 17.16 14.94
C ARG A 249 -3.24 16.54 14.84
N LEU A 250 -2.73 16.27 13.64
CA LEU A 250 -1.35 15.81 13.43
C LEU A 250 -0.34 16.82 13.99
N ALA A 251 -0.51 18.10 13.67
CA ALA A 251 0.37 19.17 14.13
C ALA A 251 0.34 19.30 15.67
N ALA A 252 -0.86 19.24 16.27
CA ALA A 252 -1.03 19.28 17.71
C ALA A 252 -0.31 18.12 18.41
N ILE A 253 -0.48 16.87 17.93
CA ILE A 253 0.19 15.69 18.49
C ILE A 253 1.72 15.86 18.45
N ARG A 254 2.28 16.33 17.32
CA ARG A 254 3.72 16.54 17.18
C ARG A 254 4.25 17.66 18.10
N ALA A 255 3.44 18.67 18.38
CA ALA A 255 3.80 19.76 19.28
C ALA A 255 3.70 19.34 20.77
N GLU A 256 2.62 18.63 21.15
CA GLU A 256 2.35 18.21 22.52
C GLU A 256 3.26 17.07 22.99
N LEU A 257 3.59 16.15 22.10
CA LEU A 257 4.44 14.99 22.36
C LEU A 257 5.58 14.90 21.33
N PRO A 258 6.63 15.77 21.39
CA PRO A 258 7.63 15.91 20.32
C PRO A 258 8.63 14.73 20.29
N SER A 259 8.17 13.50 20.19
CA SER A 259 8.98 12.29 20.28
C SER A 259 10.01 12.19 19.14
N LEU A 260 9.64 12.64 17.92
CA LEU A 260 10.55 12.69 16.78
C LEU A 260 11.69 13.69 17.01
N ALA A 261 11.40 14.86 17.57
CA ALA A 261 12.41 15.89 17.88
C ALA A 261 13.30 15.50 19.06
N ASN A 262 12.81 14.67 19.99
CA ASN A 262 13.53 14.22 21.16
C ASN A 262 14.46 13.02 20.89
N ARG A 263 14.54 12.52 19.67
CA ARG A 263 15.46 11.43 19.29
C ARG A 263 16.93 11.79 19.55
N ARG A 264 17.72 10.77 19.87
CA ARG A 264 19.17 10.89 20.11
C ARG A 264 20.00 10.03 19.14
N LEU A 265 19.35 9.09 18.41
CA LEU A 265 19.98 8.16 17.45
C LEU A 265 19.35 8.34 16.07
#